data_122dc769c0fd0d63ea78bc53036b184c
#
_entry.id   122dc769c0fd0d63ea78bc53036b184c
#
_cell.length_a   1.000
_cell.length_b   1.000
_cell.length_c   1.000
_cell.angle_alpha   90.00
_cell.angle_beta   90.00
_cell.angle_gamma   90.00
#
_symmetry.space_group_name_H-M   'P 1'
#
loop_
_entity.id
_entity.type
_entity.pdbx_description
1 polymer ?
#
loop_
_entity_poly.entity_id
_entity_poly.type
_entity_poly.pdbx_seq_one_letter_code
_entity_poly.pdbx_strand_id
1 'polypeptide(L)'
;MIQSARSCSRRGFLTAIRAISVVLVGTAAGCSGSKKKKARNGARPKGPKTMGNLLVDGYIDDLEKGPAKKQIAAAQELGNMGANAKQALPALESLVKGGDAKVREAAQQAIKAIRK
;
A
#
# COMPACT_ATOMS: atom_id res chain seq x y z
N MET A 1 4.97 29.19 36.80
CA MET A 1 3.77 29.00 37.62
C MET A 1 2.70 28.36 36.79
N ILE A 2 2.06 27.40 37.40
CA ILE A 2 0.89 26.63 37.04
C ILE A 2 1.11 25.43 36.16
N GLN A 3 1.37 24.36 36.88
CA GLN A 3 1.19 22.96 36.48
C GLN A 3 -0.30 22.65 36.35
N SER A 4 -0.67 21.87 35.38
CA SER A 4 -1.90 21.12 35.45
C SER A 4 -1.68 19.69 34.99
N ALA A 5 -1.33 18.86 35.94
CA ALA A 5 -1.45 17.43 35.87
C ALA A 5 -2.93 17.03 35.77
N ARG A 6 -3.31 16.24 34.78
CA ARG A 6 -4.59 15.52 34.76
C ARG A 6 -4.30 14.05 34.63
N SER A 7 -4.09 13.45 35.74
CA SER A 7 -4.79 12.38 36.40
C SER A 7 -5.62 11.49 35.48
N CYS A 8 -5.02 10.36 35.11
CA CYS A 8 -5.69 9.22 34.53
C CYS A 8 -6.38 8.43 35.64
N SER A 9 -7.69 8.58 35.74
CA SER A 9 -8.51 7.85 36.69
C SER A 9 -8.75 6.43 36.22
N ARG A 10 -8.10 5.51 36.89
CA ARG A 10 -8.46 4.10 36.88
C ARG A 10 -9.77 3.96 37.67
N ARG A 11 -10.80 3.52 37.03
CA ARG A 11 -11.90 2.86 37.70
C ARG A 11 -12.14 1.52 37.10
N GLY A 12 -11.76 0.53 37.92
CA GLY A 12 -12.12 -0.84 37.75
C GLY A 12 -13.64 -1.03 37.88
N PHE A 13 -14.17 -1.88 37.09
CA PHE A 13 -15.40 -2.59 37.34
C PHE A 13 -15.17 -4.07 37.27
N LEU A 14 -14.99 -4.62 38.45
CA LEU A 14 -15.20 -6.00 38.76
C LEU A 14 -16.69 -6.24 38.86
N THR A 15 -17.24 -7.05 38.06
CA THR A 15 -18.47 -7.83 38.29
C THR A 15 -18.34 -9.10 37.49
N ALA A 16 -17.90 -10.16 38.12
CA ALA A 16 -18.65 -11.21 38.78
C ALA A 16 -19.61 -11.97 37.85
N ILE A 17 -19.09 -13.13 37.39
CA ILE A 17 -19.64 -14.48 37.50
C ILE A 17 -21.10 -14.67 37.08
N ARG A 18 -21.27 -15.43 36.02
CA ARG A 18 -22.19 -16.57 36.07
C ARG A 18 -21.77 -17.61 35.04
N ALA A 19 -21.33 -18.72 35.59
CA ALA A 19 -21.17 -19.97 34.90
C ALA A 19 -22.54 -20.43 34.40
N ILE A 20 -22.63 -20.71 33.11
CA ILE A 20 -23.61 -21.65 32.60
C ILE A 20 -22.85 -22.61 31.69
N SER A 21 -22.67 -23.78 32.23
CA SER A 21 -22.31 -24.99 31.48
C SER A 21 -23.39 -25.26 30.49
N VAL A 22 -23.07 -25.28 29.23
CA VAL A 22 -23.79 -26.07 28.24
C VAL A 22 -22.78 -26.82 27.39
N VAL A 23 -22.66 -28.07 27.73
CA VAL A 23 -22.11 -29.11 26.90
C VAL A 23 -22.97 -29.16 25.65
N LEU A 24 -22.45 -28.99 24.49
CA LEU A 24 -22.94 -29.63 23.30
C LEU A 24 -21.81 -29.86 22.29
N VAL A 25 -21.54 -31.11 22.15
CA VAL A 25 -20.94 -31.85 21.07
C VAL A 25 -21.39 -31.27 19.72
N GLY A 26 -20.45 -30.96 18.87
CA GLY A 26 -20.72 -30.51 17.51
C GLY A 26 -19.45 -30.49 16.70
N THR A 27 -19.09 -31.62 16.19
CA THR A 27 -18.15 -31.84 15.10
C THR A 27 -18.40 -30.91 13.94
N ALA A 28 -17.43 -30.07 13.60
CA ALA A 28 -17.22 -29.64 12.21
C ALA A 28 -15.80 -29.10 12.07
N ALA A 29 -14.94 -29.92 11.55
CA ALA A 29 -13.68 -29.52 10.96
C ALA A 29 -13.97 -28.57 9.79
N GLY A 30 -13.88 -27.29 10.04
CA GLY A 30 -13.90 -26.24 9.04
C GLY A 30 -12.51 -25.62 9.00
N CYS A 31 -11.55 -26.29 8.39
CA CYS A 31 -10.33 -25.65 7.93
C CYS A 31 -10.70 -24.65 6.84
N SER A 32 -11.15 -23.47 7.26
CA SER A 32 -11.19 -22.31 6.39
C SER A 32 -9.77 -21.81 6.25
N GLY A 33 -9.00 -22.49 5.43
CA GLY A 33 -7.76 -22.01 4.89
C GLY A 33 -8.09 -20.75 4.11
N SER A 34 -7.94 -19.63 4.76
CA SER A 34 -7.90 -18.33 4.11
C SER A 34 -6.66 -18.34 3.19
N LYS A 35 -6.85 -18.91 2.00
CA LYS A 35 -5.93 -18.73 0.89
C LYS A 35 -5.94 -17.26 0.61
N LYS A 36 -4.94 -16.54 1.18
CA LYS A 36 -4.54 -15.24 0.67
C LYS A 36 -4.38 -15.44 -0.82
N LYS A 37 -5.36 -15.00 -1.58
CA LYS A 37 -5.24 -14.89 -3.02
C LYS A 37 -4.14 -13.87 -3.21
N LYS A 38 -2.91 -14.40 -3.41
CA LYS A 38 -1.80 -13.64 -3.96
C LYS A 38 -2.39 -13.02 -5.21
N ALA A 39 -2.61 -11.71 -5.17
CA ALA A 39 -3.06 -10.98 -6.33
C ALA A 39 -2.06 -11.33 -7.44
N ARG A 40 -2.51 -12.14 -8.39
CA ARG A 40 -1.75 -12.38 -9.60
C ARG A 40 -1.63 -11.01 -10.21
N ASN A 41 -0.41 -10.47 -10.18
CA ASN A 41 -0.05 -9.31 -10.95
C ASN A 41 -0.58 -9.59 -12.35
N GLY A 42 -1.68 -8.91 -12.70
CA GLY A 42 -2.25 -9.02 -14.01
C GLY A 42 -1.12 -8.75 -14.99
N ALA A 43 -0.82 -9.73 -15.82
CA ALA A 43 0.20 -9.57 -16.85
C ALA A 43 -0.18 -8.30 -17.61
N ARG A 44 0.65 -7.25 -17.45
CA ARG A 44 0.48 -6.00 -18.20
C ARG A 44 0.43 -6.36 -19.67
N PRO A 45 -0.51 -5.83 -20.42
CA PRO A 45 -0.53 -6.04 -21.86
C PRO A 45 0.80 -5.55 -22.41
N LYS A 46 1.62 -6.46 -22.92
CA LYS A 46 2.86 -6.14 -23.59
C LYS A 46 2.49 -5.56 -24.94
N GLY A 47 2.22 -4.26 -24.99
CA GLY A 47 2.14 -3.54 -26.26
C GLY A 47 3.47 -3.56 -26.99
N PRO A 48 3.51 -3.11 -28.25
CA PRO A 48 4.76 -3.05 -29.03
C PRO A 48 5.79 -2.26 -28.23
N LYS A 49 6.94 -2.89 -27.96
CA LYS A 49 8.02 -2.28 -27.17
C LYS A 49 8.74 -1.24 -28.03
N THR A 50 8.31 0.00 -27.90
CA THR A 50 9.09 1.15 -28.37
C THR A 50 10.20 1.46 -27.37
N MET A 51 11.28 2.12 -27.82
CA MET A 51 12.39 2.53 -26.92
C MET A 51 11.88 3.27 -25.68
N GLY A 52 10.88 4.13 -25.82
CA GLY A 52 10.26 4.83 -24.70
C GLY A 52 9.57 3.90 -23.69
N ASN A 53 8.94 2.82 -24.17
CA ASN A 53 8.29 1.83 -23.29
C ASN A 53 9.30 1.02 -22.48
N LEU A 54 10.49 0.72 -23.03
CA LEU A 54 11.56 0.04 -22.30
C LEU A 54 12.09 0.87 -21.13
N LEU A 55 12.24 2.18 -21.32
CA LEU A 55 12.65 3.09 -20.25
C LEU A 55 11.58 3.17 -19.16
N VAL A 56 10.31 3.28 -19.55
CA VAL A 56 9.20 3.30 -18.58
C VAL A 56 9.11 1.99 -17.81
N ASP A 57 9.31 0.85 -18.46
CA ASP A 57 9.32 -0.46 -17.78
C ASP A 57 10.44 -0.54 -16.74
N GLY A 58 11.64 -0.02 -17.06
CA GLY A 58 12.76 0.05 -16.12
C GLY A 58 12.45 0.92 -14.90
N TYR A 59 11.86 2.09 -15.10
CA TYR A 59 11.44 2.94 -13.98
C TYR A 59 10.32 2.32 -13.15
N ILE A 60 9.42 1.56 -13.77
CA ILE A 60 8.38 0.83 -13.04
C ILE A 60 8.99 -0.24 -12.13
N ASP A 61 10.00 -0.98 -12.61
CA ASP A 61 10.72 -1.95 -11.79
C ASP A 61 11.44 -1.26 -10.61
N ASP A 62 12.02 -0.08 -10.82
CA ASP A 62 12.62 0.72 -9.77
C ASP A 62 11.60 1.24 -8.75
N LEU A 63 10.38 1.54 -9.17
CA LEU A 63 9.29 1.91 -8.26
C LEU A 63 8.84 0.73 -7.38
N GLU A 64 8.79 -0.49 -7.94
CA GLU A 64 8.27 -1.66 -7.23
C GLU A 64 9.32 -2.31 -6.31
N LYS A 65 10.59 -2.30 -6.71
CA LYS A 65 11.67 -3.05 -6.06
C LYS A 65 12.80 -2.17 -5.53
N GLY A 66 12.85 -0.92 -5.95
CA GLY A 66 13.96 -0.04 -5.63
C GLY A 66 13.90 0.52 -4.20
N PRO A 67 15.04 0.95 -3.65
CA PRO A 67 15.05 1.70 -2.40
C PRO A 67 14.35 3.06 -2.57
N ALA A 68 13.91 3.65 -1.46
CA ALA A 68 13.14 4.90 -1.47
C ALA A 68 13.77 6.03 -2.32
N LYS A 69 15.09 6.14 -2.31
CA LYS A 69 15.80 7.12 -3.15
C LYS A 69 15.60 6.89 -4.65
N LYS A 70 15.65 5.62 -5.08
CA LYS A 70 15.42 5.27 -6.50
C LYS A 70 13.95 5.43 -6.86
N GLN A 71 13.04 5.09 -5.97
CA GLN A 71 11.61 5.30 -6.17
C GLN A 71 11.28 6.78 -6.41
N ILE A 72 11.90 7.69 -5.64
CA ILE A 72 11.72 9.14 -5.83
C ILE A 72 12.27 9.58 -7.18
N ALA A 73 13.49 9.16 -7.54
CA ALA A 73 14.10 9.51 -8.82
C ALA A 73 13.27 8.97 -10.00
N ALA A 74 12.85 7.70 -9.95
CA ALA A 74 12.00 7.10 -10.98
C ALA A 74 10.65 7.82 -11.12
N ALA A 75 10.03 8.22 -10.00
CA ALA A 75 8.79 8.99 -10.04
C ALA A 75 8.98 10.36 -10.70
N GLN A 76 10.09 11.05 -10.43
CA GLN A 76 10.41 12.33 -11.07
C GLN A 76 10.61 12.19 -12.58
N GLU A 77 11.38 11.20 -13.01
CA GLU A 77 11.60 10.93 -14.44
C GLU A 77 10.31 10.58 -15.17
N LEU A 78 9.47 9.74 -14.57
CA LEU A 78 8.14 9.43 -15.12
C LEU A 78 7.25 10.67 -15.20
N GLY A 79 7.34 11.57 -14.23
CA GLY A 79 6.65 12.86 -14.27
C GLY A 79 7.14 13.74 -15.42
N ASN A 80 8.46 13.79 -15.68
CA ASN A 80 9.06 14.51 -16.80
C ASN A 80 8.64 13.94 -18.16
N MET A 81 8.47 12.62 -18.24
CA MET A 81 8.00 11.96 -19.46
C MET A 81 6.50 12.23 -19.75
N GLY A 82 5.75 12.69 -18.77
CA GLY A 82 4.36 13.08 -18.88
C GLY A 82 3.47 11.99 -19.49
N ALA A 83 2.72 12.33 -20.54
CA ALA A 83 1.76 11.42 -21.17
C ALA A 83 2.36 10.08 -21.66
N ASN A 84 3.66 10.02 -21.92
CA ASN A 84 4.33 8.80 -22.35
C ASN A 84 4.45 7.77 -21.22
N ALA A 85 4.37 8.22 -19.97
CA ALA A 85 4.49 7.38 -18.78
C ALA A 85 3.14 6.91 -18.23
N LYS A 86 2.05 6.96 -19.00
CA LYS A 86 0.71 6.51 -18.54
C LYS A 86 0.69 5.07 -18.03
N GLN A 87 1.56 4.23 -18.54
CA GLN A 87 1.69 2.83 -18.09
C GLN A 87 2.17 2.73 -16.63
N ALA A 88 2.87 3.74 -16.11
CA ALA A 88 3.37 3.78 -14.74
C ALA A 88 2.33 4.23 -13.72
N LEU A 89 1.18 4.76 -14.15
CA LEU A 89 0.14 5.24 -13.23
C LEU A 89 -0.25 4.21 -12.14
N PRO A 90 -0.53 2.93 -12.46
CA PRO A 90 -0.93 1.97 -11.43
C PRO A 90 0.19 1.70 -10.41
N ALA A 91 1.47 1.74 -10.84
CA ALA A 91 2.60 1.59 -9.93
C ALA A 91 2.74 2.82 -9.00
N LEU A 92 2.60 4.03 -9.55
CA LEU A 92 2.62 5.27 -8.77
C LEU A 92 1.46 5.35 -7.76
N GLU A 93 0.26 4.93 -8.14
CA GLU A 93 -0.89 4.88 -7.23
C GLU A 93 -0.69 3.89 -6.08
N SER A 94 -0.01 2.79 -6.31
CA SER A 94 0.37 1.83 -5.27
C SER A 94 1.34 2.45 -4.27
N LEU A 95 2.30 3.25 -4.72
CA LEU A 95 3.26 3.96 -3.87
C LEU A 95 2.61 5.09 -3.05
N VAL A 96 1.59 5.74 -3.58
CA VAL A 96 0.82 6.74 -2.81
C VAL A 96 0.12 6.09 -1.61
N LYS A 97 -0.28 4.83 -1.73
CA LYS A 97 -0.96 4.09 -0.64
C LYS A 97 0.00 3.47 0.37
N GLY A 98 1.15 2.99 -0.07
CA GLY A 98 2.05 2.18 0.74
C GLY A 98 3.48 2.72 0.89
N GLY A 99 3.83 3.80 0.22
CA GLY A 99 5.20 4.35 0.23
C GLY A 99 5.50 5.27 1.42
N ASP A 100 6.79 5.56 1.60
CA ASP A 100 7.27 6.57 2.54
C ASP A 100 6.72 7.96 2.22
N ALA A 101 6.70 8.88 3.20
CA ALA A 101 6.15 10.22 3.02
C ALA A 101 6.74 10.95 1.80
N LYS A 102 8.06 10.93 1.65
CA LYS A 102 8.76 11.54 0.50
C LYS A 102 8.45 10.86 -0.83
N VAL A 103 8.31 9.53 -0.81
CA VAL A 103 7.94 8.75 -2.01
C VAL A 103 6.50 9.05 -2.43
N ARG A 104 5.59 9.17 -1.46
CA ARG A 104 4.20 9.55 -1.73
C ARG A 104 4.06 10.92 -2.38
N GLU A 105 4.81 11.90 -1.87
CA GLU A 105 4.82 13.26 -2.45
C GLU A 105 5.33 13.24 -3.89
N ALA A 106 6.46 12.57 -4.14
CA ALA A 106 7.01 12.42 -5.48
C ALA A 106 6.03 11.70 -6.43
N ALA A 107 5.40 10.62 -5.99
CA ALA A 107 4.42 9.88 -6.76
C ALA A 107 3.18 10.73 -7.09
N GLN A 108 2.67 11.53 -6.14
CA GLN A 108 1.56 12.44 -6.38
C GLN A 108 1.89 13.52 -7.41
N GLN A 109 3.10 14.08 -7.35
CA GLN A 109 3.56 15.06 -8.34
C GLN A 109 3.68 14.44 -9.73
N ALA A 110 4.24 13.23 -9.82
CA ALA A 110 4.33 12.49 -11.07
C ALA A 110 2.94 12.21 -11.69
N ILE A 111 1.99 11.72 -10.89
CA ILE A 111 0.62 11.47 -11.34
C ILE A 111 -0.03 12.75 -11.89
N LYS A 112 0.16 13.88 -11.21
CA LYS A 112 -0.37 15.18 -11.68
C LYS A 112 0.26 15.61 -13.01
N ALA A 113 1.56 15.37 -13.20
CA ALA A 113 2.26 15.69 -14.44
C ALA A 113 1.83 14.79 -15.60
N ILE A 114 1.61 13.51 -15.36
CA ILE A 114 1.18 12.53 -16.38
C ILE A 114 -0.27 12.77 -16.83
N ARG A 115 -1.12 13.27 -15.93
CA ARG A 115 -2.55 13.52 -16.22
C ARG A 115 -2.84 14.86 -16.89
N LYS A 116 -1.84 15.74 -16.99
CA LYS A 116 -1.97 17.00 -17.74
C LYS A 116 -2.00 16.75 -19.24
#